data_9c25b1c7a663d00e2b61fc9cc1c9818f
#
_entry.id   9c25b1c7a663d00e2b61fc9cc1c9818f
#
_cell.length_a   1.000
_cell.length_b   1.000
_cell.length_c   1.000
_cell.angle_alpha   90.00
_cell.angle_beta   90.00
_cell.angle_gamma   90.00
#
_symmetry.space_group_name_H-M   'P 1'
#
loop_
_entity.id
_entity.type
_entity.pdbx_description
1 polymer ?
#
loop_
_entity_poly.entity_id
_entity_poly.type
_entity_poly.pdbx_seq_one_letter_code
_entity_poly.pdbx_strand_id
1 'polypeptide(L)'
;MEKIQTGTAKKLKSVSYAKWGYIFITPFFIAYIIFTLVPQFLTIYNSFFETYRIGLQQVGPNFVGLDNYKALFTPDPDGTILILKYALNTMILWVAGAVPQFVIAMLLALFFTSYRLNIRGQGFFKTVIYMPNLIMAAAFSMLFYTLFSRVGPIQALLEQWGVIDHSFDFFSIRVSVRGMIALMNFLMWFGNTTIVLMAGIMGIDQALFESATIDGANSVQVFFKVTMPLLMPIFVYCLITAMIGGIQMFDVPQVLSKGDGVPNGTTRTLVMSLNGYLKTKNLGMSGAISVIIFIITGVLGGIVYKMLSAQYKDPNRKHRERKGNVI
;
A
#
# COMPACT_ATOMS: atom_id res chain seq x y z
N MET A 1 11.90 -23.64 73.02
CA MET A 1 12.30 -23.82 71.66
C MET A 1 11.06 -24.27 70.90
N GLU A 2 10.38 -23.32 70.27
CA GLU A 2 9.10 -23.52 69.55
C GLU A 2 9.43 -23.84 68.12
N LYS A 3 8.98 -25.01 67.60
CA LYS A 3 9.20 -25.43 66.24
C LYS A 3 8.25 -24.68 65.34
N ILE A 4 8.78 -23.76 64.48
CA ILE A 4 8.04 -23.11 63.40
C ILE A 4 7.74 -24.17 62.35
N GLN A 5 6.46 -24.55 62.23
CA GLN A 5 5.97 -25.37 61.12
C GLN A 5 5.97 -24.53 59.85
N THR A 6 6.90 -24.80 58.94
CA THR A 6 6.88 -24.29 57.58
C THR A 6 5.74 -24.92 56.80
N GLY A 7 4.61 -24.21 56.71
CA GLY A 7 3.49 -24.60 55.84
C GLY A 7 3.90 -24.60 54.39
N THR A 8 3.83 -25.78 53.74
CA THR A 8 4.01 -25.96 52.31
C THR A 8 2.98 -25.12 51.55
N ALA A 9 3.42 -24.03 50.90
CA ALA A 9 2.59 -23.22 50.00
C ALA A 9 2.01 -24.10 48.89
N LYS A 10 0.71 -24.32 48.93
CA LYS A 10 -0.03 -25.06 47.92
C LYS A 10 0.09 -24.29 46.59
N LYS A 11 0.85 -24.83 45.60
CA LYS A 11 0.96 -24.26 44.26
C LYS A 11 -0.46 -24.13 43.71
N LEU A 12 -0.94 -22.91 43.58
CA LEU A 12 -2.19 -22.59 42.89
C LEU A 12 -2.07 -23.08 41.42
N LYS A 13 -2.84 -24.08 41.06
CA LYS A 13 -2.96 -24.52 39.65
C LYS A 13 -3.55 -23.36 38.87
N SER A 14 -2.75 -22.74 38.00
CA SER A 14 -3.27 -21.76 37.04
C SER A 14 -4.27 -22.47 36.12
N VAL A 15 -5.49 -21.99 36.09
CA VAL A 15 -6.53 -22.49 35.17
C VAL A 15 -6.15 -22.05 33.76
N SER A 16 -5.80 -23.01 32.91
CA SER A 16 -5.47 -22.70 31.52
C SER A 16 -6.76 -22.51 30.70
N TYR A 17 -7.01 -21.31 30.25
CA TYR A 17 -8.11 -20.96 29.32
C TYR A 17 -7.75 -21.16 27.85
N ALA A 18 -6.61 -21.78 27.53
CA ALA A 18 -6.12 -21.96 26.17
C ALA A 18 -7.15 -22.61 25.22
N LYS A 19 -7.91 -23.61 25.69
CA LYS A 19 -8.97 -24.26 24.90
C LYS A 19 -10.02 -23.28 24.41
N TRP A 20 -10.46 -22.38 25.26
CA TRP A 20 -11.45 -21.35 24.91
C TRP A 20 -10.88 -20.34 23.92
N GLY A 21 -9.60 -19.98 24.07
CA GLY A 21 -8.90 -19.14 23.08
C GLY A 21 -8.94 -19.76 21.69
N TYR A 22 -8.59 -21.04 21.55
CA TYR A 22 -8.65 -21.73 20.25
C TYR A 22 -10.08 -21.80 19.69
N ILE A 23 -11.09 -22.10 20.52
CA ILE A 23 -12.49 -22.15 20.08
C ILE A 23 -12.94 -20.80 19.52
N PHE A 24 -12.61 -19.68 20.18
CA PHE A 24 -12.99 -18.34 19.71
C PHE A 24 -12.29 -17.91 18.42
N ILE A 25 -11.05 -18.36 18.19
CA ILE A 25 -10.28 -18.02 16.98
C ILE A 25 -10.63 -18.96 15.80
N THR A 26 -11.11 -20.17 16.06
CA THR A 26 -11.39 -21.20 15.04
C THR A 26 -12.30 -20.71 13.91
N PRO A 27 -13.45 -20.02 14.14
CA PRO A 27 -14.30 -19.56 13.06
C PRO A 27 -13.58 -18.62 12.08
N PHE A 28 -12.71 -17.74 12.60
CA PHE A 28 -11.89 -16.87 11.77
C PHE A 28 -10.93 -17.66 10.89
N PHE A 29 -10.20 -18.64 11.48
CA PHE A 29 -9.25 -19.44 10.72
C PHE A 29 -9.92 -20.32 9.67
N ILE A 30 -11.11 -20.89 9.96
CA ILE A 30 -11.88 -21.66 8.97
C ILE A 30 -12.24 -20.76 7.78
N ALA A 31 -12.82 -19.59 8.03
CA ALA A 31 -13.16 -18.63 6.98
C ALA A 31 -11.90 -18.19 6.19
N TYR A 32 -10.80 -17.88 6.88
CA TYR A 32 -9.54 -17.49 6.26
C TYR A 32 -8.95 -18.57 5.36
N ILE A 33 -8.97 -19.85 5.81
CA ILE A 33 -8.48 -20.98 5.01
C ILE A 33 -9.33 -21.14 3.76
N ILE A 34 -10.68 -21.18 3.90
CA ILE A 34 -11.58 -21.43 2.78
C ILE A 34 -11.55 -20.30 1.75
N PHE A 35 -11.61 -19.03 2.20
CA PHE A 35 -11.80 -17.89 1.31
C PHE A 35 -10.49 -17.17 0.91
N THR A 36 -9.38 -17.44 1.61
CA THR A 36 -8.11 -16.80 1.33
C THR A 36 -7.05 -17.81 0.91
N LEU A 37 -6.73 -18.79 1.74
CA LEU A 37 -5.63 -19.71 1.45
C LEU A 37 -5.94 -20.65 0.28
N VAL A 38 -7.14 -21.27 0.24
CA VAL A 38 -7.50 -22.17 -0.85
C VAL A 38 -7.47 -21.48 -2.21
N PRO A 39 -8.06 -20.28 -2.43
CA PRO A 39 -7.94 -19.56 -3.69
C PRO A 39 -6.51 -19.18 -4.06
N GLN A 40 -5.66 -18.82 -3.07
CA GLN A 40 -4.23 -18.52 -3.33
C GLN A 40 -3.49 -19.76 -3.85
N PHE A 41 -3.67 -20.92 -3.21
CA PHE A 41 -3.08 -22.17 -3.68
C PHE A 41 -3.59 -22.57 -5.07
N LEU A 42 -4.89 -22.42 -5.33
CA LEU A 42 -5.47 -22.68 -6.65
C LEU A 42 -4.89 -21.74 -7.71
N THR A 43 -4.64 -20.47 -7.38
CA THR A 43 -4.02 -19.50 -8.29
C THR A 43 -2.60 -19.94 -8.65
N ILE A 44 -1.80 -20.34 -7.65
CA ILE A 44 -0.44 -20.86 -7.87
C ILE A 44 -0.49 -22.14 -8.69
N TYR A 45 -1.41 -23.06 -8.36
CA TYR A 45 -1.58 -24.31 -9.11
C TYR A 45 -1.94 -24.04 -10.57
N ASN A 46 -2.95 -23.21 -10.83
CA ASN A 46 -3.38 -22.85 -12.19
C ASN A 46 -2.28 -22.18 -13.02
N SER A 47 -1.30 -21.48 -12.40
CA SER A 47 -0.20 -20.85 -13.12
C SER A 47 0.70 -21.82 -13.88
N PHE A 48 0.71 -23.10 -13.51
CA PHE A 48 1.47 -24.17 -14.17
C PHE A 48 0.64 -24.93 -15.22
N PHE A 49 -0.64 -24.56 -15.40
CA PHE A 49 -1.53 -25.20 -16.34
C PHE A 49 -1.97 -24.23 -17.43
N GLU A 50 -2.13 -24.74 -18.63
CA GLU A 50 -2.82 -24.08 -19.72
C GLU A 50 -4.32 -24.27 -19.53
N THR A 51 -5.03 -23.20 -19.20
CA THR A 51 -6.48 -23.21 -19.01
C THR A 51 -7.05 -21.91 -19.52
N TYR A 52 -7.73 -21.95 -20.67
CA TYR A 52 -8.38 -20.78 -21.26
C TYR A 52 -9.61 -21.18 -22.08
N ARG A 53 -10.37 -20.19 -22.55
CA ARG A 53 -11.54 -20.41 -23.40
C ARG A 53 -11.38 -19.72 -24.75
N ILE A 54 -11.76 -20.47 -25.83
CA ILE A 54 -11.92 -19.92 -27.17
C ILE A 54 -13.39 -20.06 -27.51
N GLY A 55 -14.15 -18.96 -27.44
CA GLY A 55 -15.60 -18.98 -27.58
C GLY A 55 -16.25 -19.82 -26.46
N LEU A 56 -16.95 -20.89 -26.84
CA LEU A 56 -17.61 -21.83 -25.91
C LEU A 56 -16.72 -23.03 -25.53
N GLN A 57 -15.62 -23.25 -26.23
CA GLN A 57 -14.71 -24.38 -25.97
C GLN A 57 -13.72 -24.03 -24.87
N GLN A 58 -13.57 -24.93 -23.92
CA GLN A 58 -12.53 -24.85 -22.90
C GLN A 58 -11.31 -25.65 -23.36
N VAL A 59 -10.14 -25.03 -23.32
CA VAL A 59 -8.84 -25.68 -23.51
C VAL A 59 -8.22 -25.94 -22.13
N GLY A 60 -7.80 -27.16 -21.90
CA GLY A 60 -7.19 -27.57 -20.62
C GLY A 60 -8.22 -27.98 -19.55
N PRO A 61 -7.69 -28.28 -18.31
CA PRO A 61 -6.35 -27.98 -17.83
C PRO A 61 -5.26 -28.93 -18.36
N ASN A 62 -4.28 -28.39 -19.10
CA ASN A 62 -3.09 -29.13 -19.54
C ASN A 62 -1.87 -28.64 -18.74
N PHE A 63 -1.05 -29.56 -18.22
CA PHE A 63 0.15 -29.17 -17.51
C PHE A 63 1.23 -28.66 -18.48
N VAL A 64 1.63 -27.41 -18.35
CA VAL A 64 2.62 -26.73 -19.21
C VAL A 64 3.86 -26.26 -18.43
N GLY A 65 3.94 -26.56 -17.15
CA GLY A 65 5.08 -26.18 -16.31
C GLY A 65 5.29 -24.64 -16.27
N LEU A 66 6.43 -24.17 -16.75
CA LEU A 66 6.79 -22.75 -16.72
C LEU A 66 6.50 -21.98 -18.02
N ASP A 67 5.80 -22.57 -18.98
CA ASP A 67 5.61 -21.92 -20.28
C ASP A 67 4.72 -20.68 -20.19
N ASN A 68 3.75 -20.62 -19.29
CA ASN A 68 3.01 -19.39 -19.00
C ASN A 68 3.94 -18.25 -18.57
N TYR A 69 4.94 -18.55 -17.73
CA TYR A 69 5.93 -17.56 -17.30
C TYR A 69 6.85 -17.15 -18.44
N LYS A 70 7.34 -18.09 -19.25
CA LYS A 70 8.17 -17.78 -20.43
C LYS A 70 7.40 -16.88 -21.40
N ALA A 71 6.14 -17.16 -21.66
CA ALA A 71 5.30 -16.35 -22.52
C ALA A 71 5.16 -14.90 -22.04
N LEU A 72 5.09 -14.65 -20.72
CA LEU A 72 5.04 -13.30 -20.14
C LEU A 72 6.34 -12.50 -20.33
N PHE A 73 7.48 -13.20 -20.43
CA PHE A 73 8.80 -12.58 -20.66
C PHE A 73 9.25 -12.63 -22.13
N THR A 74 8.44 -13.19 -23.02
CA THR A 74 8.70 -13.16 -24.45
C THR A 74 8.46 -11.75 -24.99
N PRO A 75 9.43 -11.16 -25.70
CA PRO A 75 9.24 -9.84 -26.30
C PRO A 75 8.15 -9.86 -27.39
N ASP A 76 7.37 -8.80 -27.45
CA ASP A 76 6.48 -8.51 -28.59
C ASP A 76 7.29 -8.25 -29.88
N PRO A 77 6.63 -8.17 -31.05
CA PRO A 77 7.28 -7.83 -32.32
C PRO A 77 8.10 -6.54 -32.28
N ASP A 78 7.71 -5.59 -31.39
CA ASP A 78 8.43 -4.34 -31.14
C ASP A 78 9.63 -4.49 -30.18
N GLY A 79 9.96 -5.71 -29.75
CA GLY A 79 11.03 -5.99 -28.80
C GLY A 79 10.72 -5.65 -27.34
N THR A 80 9.48 -5.26 -27.02
CA THR A 80 9.08 -4.86 -25.66
C THR A 80 8.57 -6.06 -24.87
N ILE A 81 9.11 -6.28 -23.69
CA ILE A 81 8.59 -7.26 -22.73
C ILE A 81 7.45 -6.59 -21.94
N LEU A 82 6.21 -6.97 -22.26
CA LEU A 82 4.99 -6.31 -21.76
C LEU A 82 4.89 -6.34 -20.22
N ILE A 83 5.23 -7.47 -19.59
CA ILE A 83 5.14 -7.58 -18.14
C ILE A 83 6.07 -6.59 -17.42
N LEU A 84 7.28 -6.35 -17.96
CA LEU A 84 8.21 -5.36 -17.41
C LEU A 84 7.72 -3.93 -17.65
N LYS A 85 7.16 -3.65 -18.82
CA LYS A 85 6.54 -2.35 -19.13
C LYS A 85 5.42 -2.04 -18.13
N TYR A 86 4.54 -3.00 -17.83
CA TYR A 86 3.44 -2.82 -16.89
C TYR A 86 3.93 -2.71 -15.43
N ALA A 87 4.97 -3.44 -15.05
CA ALA A 87 5.63 -3.30 -13.76
C ALA A 87 6.21 -1.89 -13.58
N LEU A 88 6.94 -1.39 -14.57
CA LEU A 88 7.50 -0.03 -14.56
C LEU A 88 6.39 1.03 -14.51
N ASN A 89 5.32 0.88 -15.31
CA ASN A 89 4.18 1.79 -15.24
C ASN A 89 3.58 1.83 -13.84
N THR A 90 3.34 0.66 -13.24
CA THR A 90 2.78 0.56 -11.88
C THR A 90 3.66 1.28 -10.88
N MET A 91 4.98 1.08 -10.93
CA MET A 91 5.94 1.74 -10.04
C MET A 91 5.97 3.26 -10.24
N ILE A 92 5.97 3.73 -11.50
CA ILE A 92 5.96 5.18 -11.81
C ILE A 92 4.67 5.83 -11.26
N LEU A 93 3.52 5.22 -11.50
CA LEU A 93 2.22 5.74 -11.04
C LEU A 93 2.15 5.77 -9.51
N TRP A 94 2.62 4.70 -8.85
CA TRP A 94 2.67 4.65 -7.40
C TRP A 94 3.61 5.69 -6.82
N VAL A 95 4.86 5.76 -7.27
CA VAL A 95 5.86 6.72 -6.75
C VAL A 95 5.40 8.16 -6.95
N ALA A 96 4.86 8.48 -8.13
CA ALA A 96 4.35 9.82 -8.43
C ALA A 96 3.22 10.27 -7.47
N GLY A 97 2.36 9.35 -7.03
CA GLY A 97 1.32 9.63 -6.04
C GLY A 97 1.82 9.56 -4.59
N ALA A 98 2.68 8.58 -4.27
CA ALA A 98 3.15 8.32 -2.91
C ALA A 98 4.08 9.41 -2.39
N VAL A 99 4.98 9.95 -3.22
CA VAL A 99 5.91 11.00 -2.78
C VAL A 99 5.15 12.22 -2.22
N PRO A 100 4.25 12.89 -2.96
CA PRO A 100 3.48 14.00 -2.40
C PRO A 100 2.58 13.56 -1.25
N GLN A 101 2.03 12.33 -1.27
CA GLN A 101 1.23 11.78 -0.19
C GLN A 101 1.98 11.77 1.14
N PHE A 102 3.18 11.19 1.18
CA PHE A 102 3.95 11.08 2.41
C PHE A 102 4.49 12.42 2.88
N VAL A 103 4.92 13.29 1.96
CA VAL A 103 5.42 14.63 2.31
C VAL A 103 4.29 15.46 2.94
N ILE A 104 3.14 15.55 2.28
CA ILE A 104 2.02 16.36 2.78
C ILE A 104 1.42 15.75 4.04
N ALA A 105 1.26 14.41 4.09
CA ALA A 105 0.75 13.73 5.28
C ALA A 105 1.66 13.97 6.50
N MET A 106 2.99 13.91 6.34
CA MET A 106 3.93 14.18 7.42
C MET A 106 3.84 15.63 7.89
N LEU A 107 3.81 16.60 6.95
CA LEU A 107 3.68 18.02 7.29
C LEU A 107 2.39 18.30 8.05
N LEU A 108 1.25 17.75 7.58
CA LEU A 108 -0.03 17.89 8.26
C LEU A 108 -0.05 17.20 9.63
N ALA A 109 0.55 16.01 9.74
CA ALA A 109 0.64 15.31 11.01
C ALA A 109 1.42 16.14 12.05
N LEU A 110 2.58 16.69 11.68
CA LEU A 110 3.36 17.58 12.53
C LEU A 110 2.60 18.85 12.88
N PHE A 111 1.90 19.44 11.91
CA PHE A 111 1.12 20.65 12.12
C PHE A 111 -0.02 20.43 13.12
N PHE A 112 -0.78 19.35 12.97
CA PHE A 112 -1.91 19.04 13.85
C PHE A 112 -1.52 18.50 15.23
N THR A 113 -0.29 17.99 15.40
CA THR A 113 0.20 17.51 16.70
C THR A 113 1.07 18.53 17.45
N SER A 114 1.29 19.70 16.84
CA SER A 114 2.13 20.74 17.44
C SER A 114 1.47 21.38 18.67
N TYR A 115 2.10 21.29 19.82
CA TYR A 115 1.67 21.96 21.05
C TYR A 115 1.66 23.49 20.96
N ARG A 116 2.47 24.06 20.07
CA ARG A 116 2.58 25.51 19.89
C ARG A 116 1.41 26.09 19.08
N LEU A 117 0.72 25.24 18.31
CA LEU A 117 -0.37 25.66 17.42
C LEU A 117 -1.71 25.20 18.02
N ASN A 118 -2.43 26.14 18.61
CA ASN A 118 -3.80 25.87 19.07
C ASN A 118 -4.78 26.04 17.90
N ILE A 119 -4.95 24.98 17.10
CA ILE A 119 -5.79 25.02 15.89
C ILE A 119 -7.25 24.87 16.31
N ARG A 120 -8.02 25.97 16.23
CA ARG A 120 -9.48 25.93 16.42
C ARG A 120 -10.12 25.12 15.29
N GLY A 121 -11.05 24.22 15.63
CA GLY A 121 -11.74 23.38 14.64
C GLY A 121 -10.89 22.23 14.07
N GLN A 122 -9.84 21.79 14.75
CA GLN A 122 -8.96 20.70 14.31
C GLN A 122 -9.71 19.44 13.89
N GLY A 123 -10.82 19.10 14.60
CA GLY A 123 -11.67 17.95 14.25
C GLY A 123 -12.30 18.08 12.87
N PHE A 124 -12.80 19.27 12.53
CA PHE A 124 -13.36 19.55 11.21
C PHE A 124 -12.32 19.34 10.09
N PHE A 125 -11.12 19.91 10.24
CA PHE A 125 -10.05 19.74 9.24
C PHE A 125 -9.64 18.29 9.09
N LYS A 126 -9.50 17.53 10.17
CA LYS A 126 -9.22 16.09 10.13
C LYS A 126 -10.30 15.30 9.35
N THR A 127 -11.56 15.65 9.55
CA THR A 127 -12.67 15.03 8.82
C THR A 127 -12.60 15.37 7.33
N VAL A 128 -12.37 16.63 6.98
CA VAL A 128 -12.29 17.07 5.57
C VAL A 128 -11.14 16.40 4.81
N ILE A 129 -9.94 16.32 5.41
CA ILE A 129 -8.80 15.67 4.74
C ILE A 129 -8.96 14.15 4.62
N TYR A 130 -9.77 13.53 5.49
CA TYR A 130 -10.06 12.09 5.43
C TYR A 130 -11.21 11.75 4.46
N MET A 131 -12.09 12.71 4.16
CA MET A 131 -13.28 12.50 3.34
C MET A 131 -12.99 11.85 1.96
N PRO A 132 -11.94 12.24 1.19
CA PRO A 132 -11.66 11.62 -0.09
C PRO A 132 -11.38 10.12 0.01
N ASN A 133 -10.85 9.63 1.13
CA ASN A 133 -10.60 8.20 1.37
C ASN A 133 -11.88 7.36 1.49
N LEU A 134 -13.01 7.99 1.83
CA LEU A 134 -14.31 7.33 1.95
C LEU A 134 -15.01 7.17 0.60
N ILE A 135 -14.57 7.87 -0.44
CA ILE A 135 -15.16 7.81 -1.77
C ILE A 135 -14.61 6.58 -2.49
N MET A 136 -15.50 5.79 -3.09
CA MET A 136 -15.10 4.63 -3.89
C MET A 136 -14.21 5.06 -5.06
N ALA A 137 -13.07 4.39 -5.25
CA ALA A 137 -12.07 4.75 -6.25
C ALA A 137 -12.64 4.84 -7.68
N ALA A 138 -13.55 3.93 -8.04
CA ALA A 138 -14.20 3.95 -9.34
C ALA A 138 -15.09 5.19 -9.54
N ALA A 139 -15.86 5.60 -8.52
CA ALA A 139 -16.70 6.80 -8.59
C ALA A 139 -15.84 8.07 -8.66
N PHE A 140 -14.76 8.14 -7.87
CA PHE A 140 -13.81 9.24 -7.91
C PHE A 140 -13.13 9.36 -9.27
N SER A 141 -12.74 8.22 -9.87
CA SER A 141 -12.14 8.16 -11.20
C SER A 141 -13.11 8.61 -12.29
N MET A 142 -14.37 8.21 -12.20
CA MET A 142 -15.39 8.62 -13.16
C MET A 142 -15.68 10.12 -13.09
N LEU A 143 -15.69 10.70 -11.87
CA LEU A 143 -15.79 12.15 -11.68
C LEU A 143 -14.64 12.87 -12.38
N PHE A 144 -13.38 12.48 -12.14
CA PHE A 144 -12.22 13.09 -12.79
C PHE A 144 -12.26 12.91 -14.31
N TYR A 145 -12.64 11.71 -14.79
CA TYR A 145 -12.80 11.47 -16.21
C TYR A 145 -13.81 12.45 -16.83
N THR A 146 -14.95 12.64 -16.18
CA THR A 146 -16.00 13.56 -16.67
C THR A 146 -15.54 15.01 -16.64
N LEU A 147 -14.87 15.44 -15.56
CA LEU A 147 -14.40 16.82 -15.42
C LEU A 147 -13.34 17.21 -16.46
N PHE A 148 -12.40 16.31 -16.76
CA PHE A 148 -11.28 16.55 -17.68
C PHE A 148 -11.51 16.00 -19.10
N SER A 149 -12.70 15.45 -19.41
CA SER A 149 -13.04 15.03 -20.77
C SER A 149 -13.14 16.24 -21.70
N ARG A 150 -13.05 16.00 -23.01
CA ARG A 150 -13.12 17.06 -24.04
C ARG A 150 -14.38 17.94 -23.96
N VAL A 151 -15.47 17.40 -23.41
CA VAL A 151 -16.74 18.11 -23.18
C VAL A 151 -16.93 18.44 -21.70
N GLY A 152 -15.89 18.27 -20.90
CA GLY A 152 -15.94 18.48 -19.45
C GLY A 152 -15.81 19.95 -19.03
N PRO A 153 -16.34 20.31 -17.86
CA PRO A 153 -16.35 21.69 -17.40
C PRO A 153 -14.95 22.26 -17.16
N ILE A 154 -13.96 21.45 -16.76
CA ILE A 154 -12.58 21.92 -16.57
C ILE A 154 -11.93 22.22 -17.91
N GLN A 155 -12.14 21.36 -18.91
CA GLN A 155 -11.69 21.62 -20.28
C GLN A 155 -12.24 22.95 -20.77
N ALA A 156 -13.57 23.16 -20.67
CA ALA A 156 -14.24 24.37 -21.13
C ALA A 156 -13.73 25.63 -20.41
N LEU A 157 -13.49 25.59 -19.10
CA LEU A 157 -12.93 26.71 -18.34
C LEU A 157 -11.51 27.05 -18.76
N LEU A 158 -10.65 26.05 -18.98
CA LEU A 158 -9.26 26.25 -19.39
C LEU A 158 -9.17 26.79 -20.81
N GLU A 159 -10.07 26.37 -21.70
CA GLU A 159 -10.21 26.93 -23.04
C GLU A 159 -10.67 28.41 -23.00
N GLN A 160 -11.67 28.71 -22.17
CA GLN A 160 -12.14 30.07 -21.99
C GLN A 160 -11.06 31.02 -21.43
N TRP A 161 -10.17 30.50 -20.57
CA TRP A 161 -9.04 31.26 -20.02
C TRP A 161 -7.84 31.34 -20.97
N GLY A 162 -7.92 30.67 -22.14
CA GLY A 162 -6.84 30.63 -23.12
C GLY A 162 -5.60 29.83 -22.66
N VAL A 163 -5.76 28.96 -21.67
CA VAL A 163 -4.67 28.11 -21.13
C VAL A 163 -4.40 26.93 -22.04
N ILE A 164 -5.44 26.42 -22.71
CA ILE A 164 -5.37 25.29 -23.62
C ILE A 164 -6.15 25.59 -24.90
N ASP A 165 -5.76 24.96 -26.00
CA ASP A 165 -6.49 25.05 -27.28
C ASP A 165 -7.66 24.05 -27.28
N HIS A 166 -8.66 24.30 -28.12
CA HIS A 166 -9.82 23.42 -28.32
C HIS A 166 -9.45 21.99 -28.79
N SER A 167 -8.31 21.84 -29.43
CA SER A 167 -7.78 20.54 -29.87
C SER A 167 -7.09 19.74 -28.74
N PHE A 168 -6.87 20.36 -27.57
CA PHE A 168 -6.16 19.73 -26.45
C PHE A 168 -6.98 18.59 -25.85
N ASP A 169 -6.32 17.46 -25.56
CA ASP A 169 -6.91 16.30 -24.92
C ASP A 169 -6.02 15.79 -23.79
N PHE A 170 -6.47 15.95 -22.57
CA PHE A 170 -5.77 15.48 -21.38
C PHE A 170 -5.44 13.99 -21.44
N PHE A 171 -6.31 13.17 -22.06
CA PHE A 171 -6.14 11.71 -22.12
C PHE A 171 -5.22 11.24 -23.25
N SER A 172 -4.88 12.11 -24.18
CA SER A 172 -3.92 11.82 -25.26
C SER A 172 -2.47 12.05 -24.84
N ILE A 173 -2.24 12.77 -23.72
CA ILE A 173 -0.90 13.15 -23.28
C ILE A 173 -0.48 12.26 -22.11
N ARG A 174 0.62 11.50 -22.30
CA ARG A 174 1.16 10.55 -21.29
C ARG A 174 1.37 11.17 -19.92
N VAL A 175 1.98 12.37 -19.85
CA VAL A 175 2.30 13.04 -18.58
C VAL A 175 1.01 13.48 -17.89
N SER A 176 0.03 13.98 -18.63
CA SER A 176 -1.26 14.42 -18.11
C SER A 176 -2.02 13.26 -17.45
N VAL A 177 -2.20 12.14 -18.17
CA VAL A 177 -2.94 10.99 -17.61
C VAL A 177 -2.24 10.39 -16.39
N ARG A 178 -0.91 10.25 -16.46
CA ARG A 178 -0.12 9.78 -15.30
C ARG A 178 -0.22 10.73 -14.12
N GLY A 179 -0.17 12.05 -14.37
CA GLY A 179 -0.33 13.08 -13.36
C GLY A 179 -1.71 13.04 -12.71
N MET A 180 -2.78 12.86 -13.49
CA MET A 180 -4.14 12.70 -12.97
C MET A 180 -4.26 11.46 -12.08
N ILE A 181 -3.75 10.30 -12.52
CA ILE A 181 -3.77 9.08 -11.71
C ILE A 181 -2.99 9.29 -10.41
N ALA A 182 -1.80 9.91 -10.47
CA ALA A 182 -0.99 10.21 -9.29
C ALA A 182 -1.69 11.17 -8.33
N LEU A 183 -2.30 12.24 -8.86
CA LEU A 183 -3.08 13.20 -8.08
C LEU A 183 -4.27 12.53 -7.37
N MET A 184 -5.01 11.67 -8.07
CA MET A 184 -6.14 10.97 -7.49
C MET A 184 -5.71 10.03 -6.38
N ASN A 185 -4.66 9.24 -6.59
CA ASN A 185 -4.11 8.39 -5.55
C ASN A 185 -3.63 9.19 -4.34
N PHE A 186 -2.93 10.31 -4.58
CA PHE A 186 -2.54 11.23 -3.52
C PHE A 186 -3.76 11.71 -2.73
N LEU A 187 -4.78 12.27 -3.41
CA LEU A 187 -5.99 12.81 -2.74
C LEU A 187 -6.75 11.75 -1.95
N MET A 188 -6.81 10.52 -2.44
CA MET A 188 -7.51 9.43 -1.75
C MET A 188 -6.79 8.96 -0.49
N TRP A 189 -5.46 8.99 -0.46
CA TRP A 189 -4.71 8.31 0.60
C TRP A 189 -3.97 9.23 1.57
N PHE A 190 -3.71 10.52 1.23
CA PHE A 190 -2.94 11.42 2.11
C PHE A 190 -3.61 11.65 3.46
N GLY A 191 -4.94 11.75 3.51
CA GLY A 191 -5.69 11.97 4.75
C GLY A 191 -5.58 10.79 5.71
N ASN A 192 -5.74 9.56 5.20
CA ASN A 192 -5.56 8.35 6.00
C ASN A 192 -4.12 8.26 6.55
N THR A 193 -3.12 8.48 5.70
CA THR A 193 -1.70 8.48 6.10
C THR A 193 -1.43 9.56 7.15
N THR A 194 -2.02 10.75 7.00
CA THR A 194 -1.92 11.83 8.00
C THR A 194 -2.42 11.38 9.38
N ILE A 195 -3.61 10.77 9.44
CA ILE A 195 -4.20 10.34 10.71
C ILE A 195 -3.35 9.27 11.39
N VAL A 196 -2.83 8.29 10.63
CA VAL A 196 -1.97 7.23 11.18
C VAL A 196 -0.65 7.82 11.71
N LEU A 197 -0.01 8.72 10.95
CA LEU A 197 1.21 9.40 11.40
C LEU A 197 0.96 10.29 12.63
N MET A 198 -0.17 11.00 12.67
CA MET A 198 -0.58 11.77 13.85
C MET A 198 -0.71 10.89 15.09
N ALA A 199 -1.40 9.75 14.97
CA ALA A 199 -1.55 8.81 16.09
C ALA A 199 -0.17 8.31 16.57
N GLY A 200 0.76 8.09 15.63
CA GLY A 200 2.14 7.74 15.95
C GLY A 200 2.89 8.83 16.72
N ILE A 201 2.78 10.09 16.28
CA ILE A 201 3.42 11.22 16.96
C ILE A 201 2.82 11.44 18.35
N MET A 202 1.49 11.33 18.49
CA MET A 202 0.80 11.46 19.77
C MET A 202 1.14 10.33 20.77
N GLY A 203 1.65 9.20 20.29
CA GLY A 203 2.15 8.11 21.13
C GLY A 203 3.58 8.30 21.65
N ILE A 204 4.30 9.33 21.23
CA ILE A 204 5.63 9.67 21.73
C ILE A 204 5.48 10.43 23.06
N ASP A 205 6.28 10.04 24.06
CA ASP A 205 6.27 10.70 25.37
C ASP A 205 6.59 12.19 25.25
N GLN A 206 5.71 13.03 25.78
CA GLN A 206 5.82 14.48 25.76
C GLN A 206 7.10 14.98 26.44
N ALA A 207 7.58 14.30 27.48
CA ALA A 207 8.79 14.65 28.21
C ALA A 207 10.04 14.71 27.29
N LEU A 208 10.05 13.93 26.18
CA LEU A 208 11.13 13.98 25.20
C LEU A 208 11.14 15.29 24.39
N PHE A 209 9.98 15.84 24.09
CA PHE A 209 9.85 17.13 23.40
C PHE A 209 10.18 18.30 24.34
N GLU A 210 9.80 18.20 25.60
CA GLU A 210 10.10 19.21 26.61
C GLU A 210 11.61 19.27 26.90
N SER A 211 12.27 18.11 27.11
CA SER A 211 13.71 18.05 27.30
C SER A 211 14.49 18.59 26.09
N ALA A 212 14.09 18.22 24.87
CA ALA A 212 14.72 18.76 23.68
C ALA A 212 14.57 20.29 23.56
N THR A 213 13.44 20.84 24.05
CA THR A 213 13.22 22.29 24.09
C THR A 213 14.10 22.98 25.12
N ILE A 214 14.28 22.36 26.30
CA ILE A 214 15.20 22.85 27.37
C ILE A 214 16.65 22.83 26.85
N ASP A 215 17.04 21.81 26.08
CA ASP A 215 18.36 21.70 25.44
C ASP A 215 18.55 22.70 24.28
N GLY A 216 17.57 23.55 23.99
CA GLY A 216 17.65 24.58 22.96
C GLY A 216 17.48 24.06 21.53
N ALA A 217 16.94 22.85 21.33
CA ALA A 217 16.72 22.30 20.01
C ALA A 217 15.64 23.09 19.22
N ASN A 218 15.94 23.43 17.99
CA ASN A 218 14.94 24.02 17.07
C ASN A 218 13.99 22.94 16.53
N SER A 219 12.87 23.36 15.90
CA SER A 219 11.82 22.44 15.40
C SER A 219 12.35 21.41 14.39
N VAL A 220 13.32 21.79 13.55
CA VAL A 220 13.94 20.89 12.57
C VAL A 220 14.81 19.84 13.27
N GLN A 221 15.56 20.23 14.29
CA GLN A 221 16.34 19.30 15.13
C GLN A 221 15.44 18.34 15.88
N VAL A 222 14.35 18.83 16.47
CA VAL A 222 13.36 17.99 17.15
C VAL A 222 12.75 16.97 16.16
N PHE A 223 12.41 17.41 14.94
CA PHE A 223 11.87 16.51 13.92
C PHE A 223 12.86 15.39 13.57
N PHE A 224 14.09 15.71 13.18
CA PHE A 224 15.04 14.71 12.70
C PHE A 224 15.67 13.86 13.80
N LYS A 225 15.85 14.42 15.02
CA LYS A 225 16.54 13.72 16.12
C LYS A 225 15.60 13.04 17.12
N VAL A 226 14.36 13.49 17.24
CA VAL A 226 13.38 12.94 18.21
C VAL A 226 12.20 12.31 17.49
N THR A 227 11.43 13.11 16.71
CA THR A 227 10.17 12.66 16.13
C THR A 227 10.38 11.55 15.11
N MET A 228 11.21 11.77 14.09
CA MET A 228 11.37 10.84 12.97
C MET A 228 11.94 9.48 13.40
N PRO A 229 12.98 9.37 14.25
CA PRO A 229 13.47 8.09 14.72
C PRO A 229 12.43 7.30 15.53
N LEU A 230 11.67 7.97 16.38
CA LEU A 230 10.63 7.30 17.21
C LEU A 230 9.38 6.95 16.40
N LEU A 231 9.05 7.73 15.37
CA LEU A 231 7.95 7.49 14.46
C LEU A 231 8.28 6.43 13.39
N MET A 232 9.57 6.09 13.21
CA MET A 232 10.02 5.22 12.11
C MET A 232 9.25 3.90 11.97
N PRO A 233 8.88 3.16 13.04
CA PRO A 233 8.12 1.92 12.89
C PRO A 233 6.76 2.13 12.23
N ILE A 234 6.07 3.22 12.59
CA ILE A 234 4.76 3.57 12.02
C ILE A 234 4.92 4.10 10.59
N PHE A 235 5.96 4.89 10.34
CA PHE A 235 6.28 5.37 8.99
C PHE A 235 6.58 4.21 8.03
N VAL A 236 7.38 3.22 8.47
CA VAL A 236 7.67 1.98 7.71
C VAL A 236 6.40 1.19 7.43
N TYR A 237 5.54 1.04 8.42
CA TYR A 237 4.24 0.40 8.25
C TYR A 237 3.40 1.12 7.17
N CYS A 238 3.26 2.44 7.26
CA CYS A 238 2.54 3.24 6.26
C CYS A 238 3.15 3.10 4.86
N LEU A 239 4.49 3.11 4.75
CA LEU A 239 5.17 3.01 3.47
C LEU A 239 4.99 1.63 2.83
N ILE A 240 5.12 0.55 3.61
CA ILE A 240 4.93 -0.82 3.12
C ILE A 240 3.48 -1.03 2.69
N THR A 241 2.50 -0.62 3.48
CA THR A 241 1.08 -0.74 3.13
C THR A 241 0.71 0.08 1.90
N ALA A 242 1.22 1.31 1.77
CA ALA A 242 1.04 2.14 0.58
C ALA A 242 1.70 1.51 -0.66
N MET A 243 2.87 0.89 -0.52
CA MET A 243 3.56 0.20 -1.60
C MET A 243 2.78 -1.04 -2.07
N ILE A 244 2.28 -1.85 -1.14
CA ILE A 244 1.44 -3.01 -1.47
C ILE A 244 0.20 -2.56 -2.23
N GLY A 245 -0.52 -1.54 -1.73
CA GLY A 245 -1.69 -0.96 -2.41
C GLY A 245 -1.34 -0.36 -3.77
N GLY A 246 -0.18 0.28 -3.91
CA GLY A 246 0.29 0.85 -5.17
C GLY A 246 0.65 -0.19 -6.23
N ILE A 247 1.28 -1.31 -5.84
CA ILE A 247 1.56 -2.42 -6.76
C ILE A 247 0.26 -3.09 -7.21
N GLN A 248 -0.75 -3.13 -6.35
CA GLN A 248 -2.07 -3.68 -6.63
C GLN A 248 -3.05 -2.66 -7.23
N MET A 249 -2.58 -1.48 -7.62
CA MET A 249 -3.40 -0.42 -8.20
C MET A 249 -4.15 -0.88 -9.44
N PHE A 250 -5.49 -0.78 -9.39
CA PHE A 250 -6.36 -1.23 -10.47
C PHE A 250 -7.46 -0.21 -10.82
N ASP A 251 -8.30 0.18 -9.85
CA ASP A 251 -9.54 0.92 -10.11
C ASP A 251 -9.31 2.25 -10.81
N VAL A 252 -8.40 3.09 -10.27
CA VAL A 252 -8.14 4.42 -10.81
C VAL A 252 -7.62 4.38 -12.24
N PRO A 253 -6.52 3.66 -12.56
CA PRO A 253 -6.04 3.58 -13.95
C PRO A 253 -7.01 2.83 -14.87
N GLN A 254 -7.73 1.82 -14.40
CA GLN A 254 -8.71 1.07 -15.18
C GLN A 254 -9.85 1.95 -15.68
N VAL A 255 -10.45 2.76 -14.81
CA VAL A 255 -11.58 3.62 -15.15
C VAL A 255 -11.11 4.82 -15.98
N LEU A 256 -10.03 5.50 -15.55
CA LEU A 256 -9.54 6.70 -16.22
C LEU A 256 -9.03 6.41 -17.63
N SER A 257 -8.42 5.26 -17.86
CA SER A 257 -7.91 4.85 -19.18
C SER A 257 -8.86 3.93 -19.98
N LYS A 258 -10.10 3.76 -19.54
CA LYS A 258 -11.11 2.87 -20.15
C LYS A 258 -10.62 1.42 -20.34
N GLY A 259 -9.69 0.97 -19.53
CA GLY A 259 -9.15 -0.38 -19.58
C GLY A 259 -7.97 -0.59 -20.53
N ASP A 260 -7.71 0.33 -21.44
CA ASP A 260 -6.66 0.17 -22.47
C ASP A 260 -5.29 0.70 -22.04
N GLY A 261 -5.22 1.43 -20.94
CA GLY A 261 -3.98 2.02 -20.46
C GLY A 261 -3.49 3.19 -21.33
N VAL A 262 -4.43 4.01 -21.85
CA VAL A 262 -4.12 5.15 -22.72
C VAL A 262 -3.17 6.17 -22.05
N PRO A 263 -2.38 6.90 -22.88
CA PRO A 263 -2.06 6.62 -24.27
C PRO A 263 -1.03 5.48 -24.42
N ASN A 264 -1.13 4.69 -25.47
CA ASN A 264 -0.15 3.65 -25.86
C ASN A 264 0.23 2.64 -24.74
N GLY A 265 -0.73 2.26 -23.88
CA GLY A 265 -0.49 1.34 -22.76
C GLY A 265 0.40 1.91 -21.66
N THR A 266 0.64 3.23 -21.60
CA THR A 266 1.57 3.85 -20.64
C THR A 266 1.02 3.98 -19.22
N THR A 267 -0.28 3.77 -19.04
CA THR A 267 -0.95 3.73 -17.73
C THR A 267 -1.46 2.32 -17.38
N ARG A 268 -1.20 1.33 -18.25
CA ARG A 268 -1.58 -0.05 -17.98
C ARG A 268 -0.72 -0.63 -16.86
N THR A 269 -1.38 -1.10 -15.80
CA THR A 269 -0.74 -1.69 -14.62
C THR A 269 -0.66 -3.21 -14.70
N LEU A 270 0.12 -3.82 -13.79
CA LEU A 270 0.18 -5.28 -13.66
C LEU A 270 -1.19 -5.90 -13.40
N VAL A 271 -1.98 -5.30 -12.50
CA VAL A 271 -3.31 -5.82 -12.14
C VAL A 271 -4.32 -5.60 -13.28
N MET A 272 -4.20 -4.53 -14.06
CA MET A 272 -5.00 -4.38 -15.29
C MET A 272 -4.70 -5.49 -16.31
N SER A 273 -3.44 -5.86 -16.47
CA SER A 273 -3.05 -6.98 -17.35
C SER A 273 -3.62 -8.31 -16.86
N LEU A 274 -3.47 -8.60 -15.55
CA LEU A 274 -4.07 -9.76 -14.90
C LEU A 274 -5.57 -9.83 -15.15
N ASN A 275 -6.29 -8.73 -14.92
CA ASN A 275 -7.74 -8.66 -15.12
C ASN A 275 -8.13 -8.86 -16.60
N GLY A 276 -7.29 -8.42 -17.56
CA GLY A 276 -7.47 -8.70 -18.97
C GLY A 276 -7.53 -10.21 -19.25
N TYR A 277 -6.58 -10.98 -18.71
CA TYR A 277 -6.57 -12.44 -18.83
C TYR A 277 -7.72 -13.12 -18.08
N LEU A 278 -8.13 -12.60 -16.93
CA LEU A 278 -9.33 -13.10 -16.21
C LEU A 278 -10.61 -12.91 -17.03
N LYS A 279 -10.77 -11.76 -17.71
CA LYS A 279 -11.93 -11.50 -18.56
C LYS A 279 -12.01 -12.48 -19.73
N THR A 280 -10.89 -12.89 -20.31
CA THR A 280 -10.80 -13.89 -21.38
C THR A 280 -10.80 -15.33 -20.84
N LYS A 281 -11.01 -15.51 -19.52
CA LYS A 281 -10.98 -16.83 -18.86
C LYS A 281 -9.66 -17.59 -19.01
N ASN A 282 -8.56 -16.87 -19.25
CA ASN A 282 -7.22 -17.46 -19.27
C ASN A 282 -6.66 -17.53 -17.85
N LEU A 283 -7.01 -18.63 -17.14
CA LEU A 283 -6.65 -18.82 -15.75
C LEU A 283 -5.14 -19.11 -15.57
N GLY A 284 -4.52 -19.75 -16.55
CA GLY A 284 -3.08 -20.02 -16.51
C GLY A 284 -2.24 -18.76 -16.51
N MET A 285 -2.48 -17.89 -17.50
CA MET A 285 -1.75 -16.60 -17.61
C MET A 285 -2.07 -15.65 -16.44
N SER A 286 -3.34 -15.56 -16.02
CA SER A 286 -3.71 -14.73 -14.87
C SER A 286 -3.07 -15.24 -13.58
N GLY A 287 -2.99 -16.57 -13.39
CA GLY A 287 -2.28 -17.19 -12.29
C GLY A 287 -0.79 -16.85 -12.28
N ALA A 288 -0.13 -16.95 -13.44
CA ALA A 288 1.30 -16.61 -13.57
C ALA A 288 1.58 -15.13 -13.24
N ILE A 289 0.75 -14.20 -13.72
CA ILE A 289 0.88 -12.77 -13.39
C ILE A 289 0.66 -12.54 -11.89
N SER A 290 -0.33 -13.21 -11.27
CA SER A 290 -0.58 -13.12 -9.83
C SER A 290 0.63 -13.52 -9.00
N VAL A 291 1.28 -14.63 -9.38
CA VAL A 291 2.52 -15.10 -8.72
C VAL A 291 3.66 -14.08 -8.90
N ILE A 292 3.82 -13.50 -10.09
CA ILE A 292 4.82 -12.45 -10.34
C ILE A 292 4.55 -11.22 -9.45
N ILE A 293 3.30 -10.77 -9.37
CA ILE A 293 2.90 -9.64 -8.50
C ILE A 293 3.23 -9.96 -7.03
N PHE A 294 2.94 -11.19 -6.59
CA PHE A 294 3.24 -11.63 -5.22
C PHE A 294 4.75 -11.59 -4.93
N ILE A 295 5.57 -12.10 -5.86
CA ILE A 295 7.04 -12.09 -5.73
C ILE A 295 7.57 -10.65 -5.70
N ILE A 296 7.14 -9.79 -6.64
CA ILE A 296 7.56 -8.38 -6.69
C ILE A 296 7.20 -7.68 -5.37
N THR A 297 5.97 -7.85 -4.91
CA THR A 297 5.48 -7.22 -3.68
C THR A 297 6.27 -7.71 -2.46
N GLY A 298 6.51 -9.02 -2.36
CA GLY A 298 7.26 -9.62 -1.25
C GLY A 298 8.73 -9.18 -1.22
N VAL A 299 9.39 -9.18 -2.38
CA VAL A 299 10.79 -8.75 -2.50
C VAL A 299 10.93 -7.26 -2.17
N LEU A 300 10.13 -6.41 -2.78
CA LEU A 300 10.18 -4.96 -2.52
C LEU A 300 9.82 -4.64 -1.06
N GLY A 301 8.79 -5.28 -0.50
CA GLY A 301 8.42 -5.13 0.91
C GLY A 301 9.55 -5.56 1.85
N GLY A 302 10.19 -6.68 1.57
CA GLY A 302 11.35 -7.16 2.33
C GLY A 302 12.56 -6.21 2.25
N ILE A 303 12.84 -5.66 1.06
CA ILE A 303 13.91 -4.67 0.86
C ILE A 303 13.62 -3.39 1.67
N VAL A 304 12.43 -2.82 1.53
CA VAL A 304 12.01 -1.60 2.25
C VAL A 304 12.08 -1.84 3.76
N TYR A 305 11.53 -2.95 4.23
CA TYR A 305 11.59 -3.32 5.65
C TYR A 305 13.03 -3.43 6.14
N LYS A 306 13.90 -4.14 5.43
CA LYS A 306 15.30 -4.32 5.82
C LYS A 306 16.08 -3.02 5.84
N MET A 307 15.90 -2.16 4.83
CA MET A 307 16.59 -0.87 4.73
C MET A 307 16.19 0.08 5.87
N LEU A 308 14.91 0.20 6.16
CA LEU A 308 14.41 1.13 7.16
C LEU A 308 14.50 0.58 8.59
N SER A 309 14.29 -0.73 8.79
CA SER A 309 14.43 -1.34 10.11
C SER A 309 15.88 -1.44 10.58
N ALA A 310 16.85 -1.42 9.66
CA ALA A 310 18.27 -1.38 10.03
C ALA A 310 18.65 -0.10 10.81
N GLN A 311 17.95 1.01 10.54
CA GLN A 311 18.13 2.28 11.26
C GLN A 311 17.49 2.26 12.66
N TYR A 312 16.55 1.33 12.88
CA TYR A 312 15.78 1.19 14.13
C TYR A 312 16.37 0.15 15.11
N LYS A 313 17.40 -0.60 14.73
CA LYS A 313 18.03 -1.57 15.61
C LYS A 313 18.68 -0.85 16.77
N ASP A 314 18.13 -1.08 17.99
CA ASP A 314 18.66 -0.60 19.27
C ASP A 314 20.18 -0.92 19.37
N PRO A 315 21.06 0.08 19.46
CA PRO A 315 22.49 -0.13 19.64
C PRO A 315 22.83 -0.99 20.85
N ASN A 316 21.95 -0.99 21.86
CA ASN A 316 22.13 -1.71 23.13
C ASN A 316 21.67 -3.17 23.10
N ARG A 317 21.02 -3.64 22.02
CA ARG A 317 20.57 -5.04 21.92
C ARG A 317 21.73 -6.04 22.02
N LYS A 318 22.87 -5.74 21.38
CA LYS A 318 24.07 -6.56 21.50
C LYS A 318 24.68 -6.62 22.91
N HIS A 319 24.49 -5.55 23.70
CA HIS A 319 24.93 -5.52 25.11
C HIS A 319 23.99 -6.31 26.03
N ARG A 320 22.68 -6.33 25.76
CA ARG A 320 21.71 -7.12 26.53
C ARG A 320 21.85 -8.63 26.24
N GLU A 321 22.06 -9.02 25.00
CA GLU A 321 22.27 -10.43 24.63
C GLU A 321 23.59 -10.98 25.23
N ARG A 322 24.65 -10.17 25.33
CA ARG A 322 25.89 -10.56 26.02
C ARG A 322 25.75 -10.68 27.55
N LYS A 323 24.89 -9.89 28.16
CA LYS A 323 24.64 -9.98 29.64
C LYS A 323 23.65 -11.09 30.00
N GLY A 324 22.77 -11.51 29.07
CA GLY A 324 21.82 -12.60 29.29
C GLY A 324 22.42 -14.01 29.19
N ASN A 325 23.61 -14.15 28.63
CA ASN A 325 24.33 -15.44 28.55
C ASN A 325 25.34 -15.67 29.70
N VAL A 326 25.26 -14.88 30.77
CA VAL A 326 26.16 -14.96 31.93
C VAL A 326 25.36 -15.22 33.25
N ILE A 327 24.20 -15.89 33.16
CA ILE A 327 23.49 -16.41 34.33
C ILE A 327 23.16 -17.88 34.08
#